data_499a2a741509876f378e3911a88a1399
#
_entry.id   499a2a741509876f378e3911a88a1399
#
_cell.length_a   1.000
_cell.length_b   1.000
_cell.length_c   1.000
_cell.angle_alpha   90.00
_cell.angle_beta   90.00
_cell.angle_gamma   90.00
#
_symmetry.space_group_name_H-M   'P 1'
#
loop_
_entity.id
_entity.type
_entity.pdbx_description
1 polymer ?
#
loop_
_entity_poly.entity_id
_entity_poly.type
_entity_poly.pdbx_seq_one_letter_code
_entity_poly.pdbx_strand_id
1 'polypeptide(L)'
;MKTFFVKPKIYYGRNSLAFLSTLDVNRVCIVTDKMMVKLGVADKIKSYVTHTVCTIFDEVEPNPSLDTVKKALAIFLDDGPDVMIAVGGGSPIDAAKAILYLSDEISKQIPFKRPLFIAVPTTSGTGSEVTSYSVVTDTERNIKIPFTDERMMPDIAILDEELTKTVPPTVTADTGMDVLTHAIEAYVTRDANEFTDMYAEKAIQAVFTYLPRVYRFGGDMEARGQMHLASCMAGIAFNNSGLGINHSLAHALGALFGLSHGRANAILLPYVIQFNAGLCDGTAAISPAAKKYASIAKMLGLPCSSTEEGVISLVAAVKYLQKVLDIPETLAAAGVDRKELDDCMSFIIKSAREDVCTAGNPKEVRPIDFTHLLNWVYEGDQ
;
A
#
# COMPACT_ATOMS: atom_id res chain seq x y z
N MET A 1 -18.45 9.08 18.20
CA MET A 1 -18.05 7.71 18.58
C MET A 1 -17.01 7.28 17.56
N LYS A 2 -15.82 6.83 17.96
CA LYS A 2 -14.79 6.30 17.05
C LYS A 2 -14.93 4.79 16.98
N THR A 3 -14.68 4.19 15.84
CA THR A 3 -14.68 2.74 15.62
C THR A 3 -13.31 2.30 15.15
N PHE A 4 -12.91 1.11 15.54
CA PHE A 4 -11.76 0.40 15.01
C PHE A 4 -12.21 -1.02 14.69
N PHE A 5 -11.85 -1.53 13.52
CA PHE A 5 -12.23 -2.90 13.14
C PHE A 5 -11.20 -3.56 12.23
N VAL A 6 -11.16 -4.89 12.31
CA VAL A 6 -10.41 -5.77 11.39
C VAL A 6 -11.39 -6.81 10.91
N LYS A 7 -11.77 -6.77 9.63
CA LYS A 7 -12.75 -7.70 9.07
C LYS A 7 -12.16 -9.06 8.71
N PRO A 8 -11.04 -9.15 7.95
CA PRO A 8 -10.55 -10.43 7.49
C PRO A 8 -10.11 -11.34 8.64
N LYS A 9 -10.45 -12.63 8.54
CA LYS A 9 -9.74 -13.65 9.28
C LYS A 9 -8.38 -13.85 8.61
N ILE A 10 -7.29 -13.72 9.37
CA ILE A 10 -5.93 -13.75 8.85
C ILE A 10 -5.30 -15.12 9.14
N TYR A 11 -4.95 -15.85 8.08
CA TYR A 11 -4.09 -17.02 8.15
C TYR A 11 -2.68 -16.59 7.73
N TYR A 12 -1.67 -16.90 8.51
CA TYR A 12 -0.31 -16.44 8.26
C TYR A 12 0.74 -17.49 8.59
N GLY A 13 1.92 -17.29 8.02
CA GLY A 13 3.06 -18.16 8.20
C GLY A 13 3.15 -19.23 7.12
N ARG A 14 4.26 -19.94 7.15
CA ARG A 14 4.61 -20.94 6.15
C ARG A 14 3.51 -21.99 6.01
N ASN A 15 3.16 -22.27 4.75
CA ASN A 15 2.13 -23.24 4.39
C ASN A 15 0.70 -22.85 4.83
N SER A 16 0.43 -21.57 5.09
CA SER A 16 -0.91 -21.08 5.39
C SER A 16 -1.91 -21.27 4.25
N LEU A 17 -1.42 -21.40 3.00
CA LEU A 17 -2.23 -21.79 1.84
C LEU A 17 -2.95 -23.13 2.01
N ALA A 18 -2.48 -24.03 2.90
CA ALA A 18 -3.14 -25.30 3.16
C ALA A 18 -4.59 -25.12 3.66
N PHE A 19 -4.94 -23.95 4.22
CA PHE A 19 -6.32 -23.61 4.56
C PHE A 19 -7.27 -23.78 3.37
N LEU A 20 -6.86 -23.48 2.16
CA LEU A 20 -7.69 -23.59 0.95
C LEU A 20 -8.22 -25.02 0.74
N SER A 21 -7.47 -26.06 1.17
CA SER A 21 -7.90 -27.44 1.08
C SER A 21 -9.04 -27.81 2.06
N THR A 22 -9.36 -26.94 3.00
CA THR A 22 -10.46 -27.14 3.94
C THR A 22 -11.80 -26.60 3.44
N LEU A 23 -11.79 -25.93 2.28
CA LEU A 23 -12.98 -25.34 1.68
C LEU A 23 -13.83 -26.43 1.01
N ASP A 24 -15.09 -26.55 1.46
CA ASP A 24 -16.09 -27.41 0.82
C ASP A 24 -16.97 -26.56 -0.11
N VAL A 25 -16.53 -26.45 -1.37
CA VAL A 25 -17.13 -25.54 -2.38
C VAL A 25 -17.10 -26.19 -3.76
N ASN A 26 -18.01 -25.77 -4.65
CA ASN A 26 -18.13 -26.36 -5.98
C ASN A 26 -17.44 -25.52 -7.06
N ARG A 27 -17.45 -24.18 -6.90
CA ARG A 27 -16.95 -23.24 -7.91
C ARG A 27 -16.02 -22.21 -7.29
N VAL A 28 -14.84 -22.05 -7.88
CA VAL A 28 -13.82 -21.10 -7.48
C VAL A 28 -13.45 -20.21 -8.66
N CYS A 29 -13.44 -18.89 -8.46
CA CYS A 29 -12.87 -17.93 -9.40
C CYS A 29 -11.56 -17.38 -8.84
N ILE A 30 -10.46 -17.55 -9.56
CA ILE A 30 -9.15 -16.96 -9.24
C ILE A 30 -8.97 -15.71 -10.10
N VAL A 31 -8.76 -14.56 -9.45
CA VAL A 31 -8.43 -13.28 -10.09
C VAL A 31 -6.94 -13.02 -9.88
N THR A 32 -6.19 -12.87 -10.98
CA THR A 32 -4.72 -12.79 -10.93
C THR A 32 -4.17 -12.05 -12.15
N ASP A 33 -2.85 -12.05 -12.30
CA ASP A 33 -2.14 -11.51 -13.45
C ASP A 33 -1.32 -12.60 -14.18
N LYS A 34 -0.88 -12.28 -15.39
CA LYS A 34 -0.08 -13.22 -16.22
C LYS A 34 1.24 -13.63 -15.58
N MET A 35 1.81 -12.78 -14.70
CA MET A 35 3.05 -13.11 -14.02
C MET A 35 2.83 -14.22 -12.99
N MET A 36 1.73 -14.17 -12.25
CA MET A 36 1.39 -15.22 -11.27
C MET A 36 1.12 -16.56 -11.96
N VAL A 37 0.51 -16.53 -13.13
CA VAL A 37 0.35 -17.75 -13.96
C VAL A 37 1.72 -18.26 -14.42
N LYS A 38 2.57 -17.41 -14.98
CA LYS A 38 3.91 -17.76 -15.46
C LYS A 38 4.82 -18.31 -14.36
N LEU A 39 4.69 -17.81 -13.14
CA LEU A 39 5.45 -18.27 -11.97
C LEU A 39 4.84 -19.54 -11.33
N GLY A 40 3.73 -20.07 -11.86
CA GLY A 40 3.05 -21.25 -11.34
C GLY A 40 2.31 -21.02 -10.03
N VAL A 41 2.14 -19.76 -9.60
CA VAL A 41 1.43 -19.43 -8.35
C VAL A 41 -0.06 -19.73 -8.49
N ALA A 42 -0.67 -19.39 -9.63
CA ALA A 42 -2.08 -19.69 -9.89
C ALA A 42 -2.33 -21.21 -9.86
N ASP A 43 -1.46 -22.02 -10.46
CA ASP A 43 -1.56 -23.49 -10.44
C ASP A 43 -1.35 -24.04 -9.01
N LYS A 44 -0.43 -23.46 -8.25
CA LYS A 44 -0.23 -23.81 -6.84
C LYS A 44 -1.51 -23.57 -6.03
N ILE A 45 -2.18 -22.42 -6.20
CA ILE A 45 -3.47 -22.15 -5.54
C ILE A 45 -4.54 -23.14 -5.99
N LYS A 46 -4.65 -23.38 -7.30
CA LYS A 46 -5.60 -24.34 -7.86
C LYS A 46 -5.41 -25.75 -7.30
N SER A 47 -4.17 -26.15 -7.01
CA SER A 47 -3.88 -27.48 -6.45
C SER A 47 -4.43 -27.71 -5.04
N TYR A 48 -4.75 -26.66 -4.30
CA TYR A 48 -5.39 -26.75 -2.99
C TYR A 48 -6.92 -26.84 -3.06
N VAL A 49 -7.55 -26.40 -4.15
CA VAL A 49 -9.00 -26.42 -4.33
C VAL A 49 -9.40 -27.56 -5.29
N THR A 50 -9.00 -28.77 -4.95
CA THR A 50 -9.30 -29.97 -5.73
C THR A 50 -10.80 -30.28 -5.69
N HIS A 51 -11.31 -30.94 -6.75
CA HIS A 51 -12.74 -31.29 -6.89
C HIS A 51 -13.69 -30.12 -7.11
N THR A 52 -13.16 -28.95 -7.48
CA THR A 52 -13.97 -27.76 -7.82
C THR A 52 -13.86 -27.42 -9.30
N VAL A 53 -14.89 -26.75 -9.84
CA VAL A 53 -14.78 -26.04 -11.12
C VAL A 53 -14.01 -24.75 -10.84
N CYS A 54 -12.82 -24.60 -11.42
CA CYS A 54 -11.95 -23.47 -11.17
C CYS A 54 -11.73 -22.64 -12.44
N THR A 55 -12.26 -21.42 -12.45
CA THR A 55 -12.02 -20.42 -13.49
C THR A 55 -10.86 -19.51 -13.06
N ILE A 56 -9.96 -19.20 -13.98
CA ILE A 56 -8.85 -18.28 -13.75
C ILE A 56 -9.01 -17.09 -14.68
N PHE A 57 -9.12 -15.89 -14.12
CA PHE A 57 -9.01 -14.63 -14.84
C PHE A 57 -7.60 -14.06 -14.57
N ASP A 58 -6.74 -14.06 -15.58
CA ASP A 58 -5.30 -13.71 -15.48
C ASP A 58 -4.91 -12.43 -16.23
N GLU A 59 -5.92 -11.64 -16.61
CA GLU A 59 -5.68 -10.45 -17.45
C GLU A 59 -5.60 -9.14 -16.64
N VAL A 60 -5.38 -9.21 -15.32
CA VAL A 60 -5.21 -8.00 -14.52
C VAL A 60 -3.84 -7.39 -14.83
N GLU A 61 -3.84 -6.15 -15.30
CA GLU A 61 -2.64 -5.35 -15.53
C GLU A 61 -2.27 -4.53 -14.28
N PRO A 62 -1.01 -4.03 -14.19
CA PRO A 62 -0.65 -3.03 -13.18
C PRO A 62 -1.56 -1.79 -13.27
N ASN A 63 -2.11 -1.34 -12.15
CA ASN A 63 -3.18 -0.32 -12.09
C ASN A 63 -4.41 -0.72 -12.92
N PRO A 64 -5.22 -1.68 -12.46
CA PRO A 64 -6.28 -2.30 -13.24
C PRO A 64 -7.24 -1.28 -13.84
N SER A 65 -7.61 -1.46 -15.11
CA SER A 65 -8.54 -0.59 -15.80
C SER A 65 -10.01 -0.95 -15.51
N LEU A 66 -10.90 0.03 -15.68
CA LEU A 66 -12.33 -0.21 -15.64
C LEU A 66 -12.76 -1.27 -16.66
N ASP A 67 -12.12 -1.34 -17.82
CA ASP A 67 -12.47 -2.30 -18.87
C ASP A 67 -12.06 -3.72 -18.49
N THR A 68 -10.90 -3.88 -17.87
CA THR A 68 -10.47 -5.16 -17.29
C THR A 68 -11.44 -5.62 -16.19
N VAL A 69 -11.85 -4.71 -15.31
CA VAL A 69 -12.83 -5.01 -14.25
C VAL A 69 -14.19 -5.39 -14.86
N LYS A 70 -14.70 -4.68 -15.88
CA LYS A 70 -15.95 -5.03 -16.58
C LYS A 70 -15.89 -6.41 -17.23
N LYS A 71 -14.76 -6.71 -17.90
CA LYS A 71 -14.54 -8.02 -18.53
C LYS A 71 -14.57 -9.15 -17.51
N ALA A 72 -13.81 -8.97 -16.41
CA ALA A 72 -13.78 -9.94 -15.33
C ALA A 72 -15.13 -10.12 -14.64
N LEU A 73 -15.87 -9.02 -14.44
CA LEU A 73 -17.21 -9.04 -13.85
C LEU A 73 -18.19 -9.86 -14.69
N ALA A 74 -18.14 -9.75 -16.02
CA ALA A 74 -19.01 -10.53 -16.89
C ALA A 74 -18.78 -12.05 -16.72
N ILE A 75 -17.50 -12.47 -16.71
CA ILE A 75 -17.11 -13.88 -16.48
C ILE A 75 -17.55 -14.33 -15.08
N PHE A 76 -17.30 -13.49 -14.08
CA PHE A 76 -17.64 -13.77 -12.69
C PHE A 76 -19.14 -13.97 -12.47
N LEU A 77 -19.99 -13.16 -13.10
CA LEU A 77 -21.45 -13.27 -12.99
C LEU A 77 -22.00 -14.50 -13.73
N ASP A 78 -21.40 -14.90 -14.86
CA ASP A 78 -21.77 -16.10 -15.61
C ASP A 78 -21.39 -17.38 -14.85
N ASP A 79 -20.21 -17.40 -14.25
CA ASP A 79 -19.70 -18.53 -13.49
C ASP A 79 -20.41 -18.74 -12.14
N GLY A 80 -20.82 -17.67 -11.47
CA GLY A 80 -21.46 -17.70 -10.16
C GLY A 80 -20.63 -18.46 -9.11
N PRO A 81 -19.40 -18.05 -8.81
CA PRO A 81 -18.52 -18.81 -7.92
C PRO A 81 -18.98 -18.76 -6.44
N ASP A 82 -18.70 -19.84 -5.70
CA ASP A 82 -18.88 -19.87 -4.24
C ASP A 82 -17.76 -19.12 -3.52
N VAL A 83 -16.57 -19.09 -4.15
CA VAL A 83 -15.37 -18.45 -3.62
C VAL A 83 -14.67 -17.67 -4.72
N MET A 84 -14.28 -16.42 -4.41
CA MET A 84 -13.33 -15.63 -5.20
C MET A 84 -12.00 -15.58 -4.46
N ILE A 85 -10.90 -15.94 -5.14
CA ILE A 85 -9.54 -15.87 -4.62
C ILE A 85 -8.76 -14.85 -5.46
N ALA A 86 -8.38 -13.72 -4.87
CA ALA A 86 -7.46 -12.77 -5.50
C ALA A 86 -6.02 -13.12 -5.14
N VAL A 87 -5.18 -13.34 -6.16
CA VAL A 87 -3.78 -13.77 -5.98
C VAL A 87 -2.84 -12.82 -6.71
N GLY A 88 -1.95 -12.17 -5.98
CA GLY A 88 -0.99 -11.22 -6.56
C GLY A 88 -0.62 -10.08 -5.64
N GLY A 89 -0.08 -9.02 -6.21
CA GLY A 89 0.11 -7.75 -5.50
C GLY A 89 -1.20 -6.98 -5.32
N GLY A 90 -1.11 -5.67 -5.12
CA GLY A 90 -2.31 -4.82 -4.95
C GLY A 90 -3.27 -4.89 -6.13
N SER A 91 -2.77 -4.89 -7.39
CA SER A 91 -3.62 -4.81 -8.59
C SER A 91 -4.64 -5.95 -8.72
N PRO A 92 -4.30 -7.25 -8.61
CA PRO A 92 -5.28 -8.32 -8.62
C PRO A 92 -6.28 -8.25 -7.46
N ILE A 93 -5.84 -7.84 -6.26
CA ILE A 93 -6.71 -7.70 -5.10
C ILE A 93 -7.69 -6.54 -5.31
N ASP A 94 -7.21 -5.41 -5.82
CA ASP A 94 -8.02 -4.23 -6.11
C ASP A 94 -9.05 -4.50 -7.22
N ALA A 95 -8.64 -5.22 -8.29
CA ALA A 95 -9.57 -5.66 -9.33
C ALA A 95 -10.68 -6.55 -8.76
N ALA A 96 -10.33 -7.54 -7.93
CA ALA A 96 -11.29 -8.43 -7.29
C ALA A 96 -12.26 -7.66 -6.36
N LYS A 97 -11.77 -6.68 -5.60
CA LYS A 97 -12.59 -5.78 -4.79
C LYS A 97 -13.59 -5.00 -5.64
N ALA A 98 -13.13 -4.42 -6.75
CA ALA A 98 -14.00 -3.68 -7.68
C ALA A 98 -15.05 -4.59 -8.32
N ILE A 99 -14.70 -5.83 -8.72
CA ILE A 99 -15.64 -6.82 -9.25
C ILE A 99 -16.73 -7.11 -8.22
N LEU A 100 -16.37 -7.36 -6.96
CA LEU A 100 -17.35 -7.63 -5.90
C LEU A 100 -18.24 -6.43 -5.61
N TYR A 101 -17.68 -5.24 -5.54
CA TYR A 101 -18.45 -4.02 -5.33
C TYR A 101 -19.48 -3.82 -6.44
N LEU A 102 -19.08 -3.96 -7.70
CA LEU A 102 -19.97 -3.82 -8.84
C LEU A 102 -21.01 -4.95 -8.90
N SER A 103 -20.63 -6.19 -8.55
CA SER A 103 -21.59 -7.30 -8.49
C SER A 103 -22.67 -7.08 -7.42
N ASP A 104 -22.29 -6.52 -6.27
CA ASP A 104 -23.25 -6.15 -5.22
C ASP A 104 -24.21 -5.04 -5.68
N GLU A 105 -23.74 -4.06 -6.47
CA GLU A 105 -24.61 -3.02 -7.03
C GLU A 105 -25.59 -3.59 -8.07
N ILE A 106 -25.14 -4.53 -8.91
CA ILE A 106 -25.98 -5.21 -9.90
C ILE A 106 -26.99 -6.15 -9.22
N SER A 107 -26.59 -6.78 -8.10
CA SER A 107 -27.46 -7.74 -7.37
C SER A 107 -28.74 -7.10 -6.80
N LYS A 108 -28.79 -5.80 -6.70
CA LYS A 108 -30.03 -5.07 -6.38
C LYS A 108 -31.12 -5.28 -7.43
N GLN A 109 -30.76 -5.71 -8.65
CA GLN A 109 -31.65 -5.94 -9.77
C GLN A 109 -31.74 -7.43 -10.20
N ILE A 110 -30.65 -8.18 -9.97
CA ILE A 110 -30.52 -9.60 -10.37
C ILE A 110 -30.08 -10.40 -9.15
N PRO A 111 -30.77 -11.51 -8.77
CA PRO A 111 -30.36 -12.34 -7.64
C PRO A 111 -28.93 -12.85 -7.82
N PHE A 112 -28.06 -12.47 -6.92
CA PHE A 112 -26.66 -12.89 -6.88
C PHE A 112 -26.27 -13.23 -5.44
N LYS A 113 -25.64 -14.40 -5.25
CA LYS A 113 -25.09 -14.79 -3.95
C LYS A 113 -23.63 -14.34 -3.89
N ARG A 114 -23.34 -13.43 -2.98
CA ARG A 114 -21.96 -12.99 -2.76
C ARG A 114 -21.07 -14.18 -2.37
N PRO A 115 -19.94 -14.40 -3.08
CA PRO A 115 -18.99 -15.45 -2.72
C PRO A 115 -18.18 -15.08 -1.48
N LEU A 116 -17.55 -16.08 -0.88
CA LEU A 116 -16.47 -15.87 0.09
C LEU A 116 -15.28 -15.22 -0.64
N PHE A 117 -14.80 -14.09 -0.14
CA PHE A 117 -13.67 -13.38 -0.74
C PHE A 117 -12.38 -13.64 0.04
N ILE A 118 -11.40 -14.25 -0.63
CA ILE A 118 -10.08 -14.58 -0.09
C ILE A 118 -9.01 -13.78 -0.83
N ALA A 119 -8.19 -13.02 -0.11
CA ALA A 119 -7.04 -12.33 -0.66
C ALA A 119 -5.75 -13.06 -0.28
N VAL A 120 -4.89 -13.29 -1.28
CA VAL A 120 -3.59 -13.98 -1.15
C VAL A 120 -2.51 -13.06 -1.73
N PRO A 121 -1.97 -12.12 -0.94
CA PRO A 121 -0.94 -11.22 -1.41
C PRO A 121 0.38 -11.96 -1.69
N THR A 122 1.06 -11.58 -2.77
CA THR A 122 2.37 -12.11 -3.16
C THR A 122 3.48 -11.08 -3.05
N THR A 123 3.14 -9.87 -2.60
CA THR A 123 4.07 -8.78 -2.28
C THR A 123 3.81 -8.29 -0.86
N SER A 124 4.83 -7.69 -0.24
CA SER A 124 4.73 -7.09 1.10
C SER A 124 4.80 -5.58 0.96
N GLY A 125 3.66 -4.94 0.72
CA GLY A 125 3.61 -3.50 0.42
C GLY A 125 2.25 -2.87 0.70
N THR A 126 1.28 -3.17 -0.15
CA THR A 126 0.02 -2.43 -0.22
C THR A 126 -0.94 -2.64 0.94
N GLY A 127 -0.86 -3.78 1.63
CA GLY A 127 -1.86 -4.13 2.66
C GLY A 127 -3.29 -4.28 2.11
N SER A 128 -3.46 -4.41 0.78
CA SER A 128 -4.80 -4.45 0.17
C SER A 128 -5.65 -5.61 0.70
N GLU A 129 -5.03 -6.68 1.16
CA GLU A 129 -5.72 -7.86 1.72
C GLU A 129 -6.50 -7.58 3.02
N VAL A 130 -6.26 -6.43 3.66
CA VAL A 130 -6.94 -6.03 4.92
C VAL A 130 -7.61 -4.67 4.86
N THR A 131 -7.76 -4.10 3.66
CA THR A 131 -8.30 -2.74 3.49
C THR A 131 -9.60 -2.72 2.71
N SER A 132 -10.37 -1.65 2.91
CA SER A 132 -11.61 -1.31 2.18
C SER A 132 -11.35 -0.47 0.92
N TYR A 133 -10.10 -0.22 0.58
CA TYR A 133 -9.70 0.60 -0.57
C TYR A 133 -9.46 -0.27 -1.81
N SER A 134 -9.81 0.27 -2.98
CA SER A 134 -9.44 -0.26 -4.29
C SER A 134 -9.17 0.91 -5.22
N VAL A 135 -8.14 0.83 -6.04
CA VAL A 135 -7.82 1.85 -7.04
C VAL A 135 -7.94 1.25 -8.42
N VAL A 136 -8.81 1.83 -9.24
CA VAL A 136 -9.04 1.42 -10.64
C VAL A 136 -8.76 2.60 -11.56
N THR A 137 -8.23 2.34 -12.74
CA THR A 137 -7.91 3.38 -13.72
C THR A 137 -9.02 3.53 -14.76
N ASP A 138 -9.53 4.73 -14.92
CA ASP A 138 -10.32 5.13 -16.09
C ASP A 138 -9.34 5.51 -17.20
N THR A 139 -9.17 4.62 -18.18
CA THR A 139 -8.23 4.81 -19.28
C THR A 139 -8.69 5.85 -20.31
N GLU A 140 -10.00 6.10 -20.43
CA GLU A 140 -10.53 7.12 -21.32
C GLU A 140 -10.21 8.54 -20.82
N ARG A 141 -10.29 8.72 -19.49
CA ARG A 141 -10.01 10.02 -18.85
C ARG A 141 -8.59 10.14 -18.32
N ASN A 142 -7.83 9.02 -18.32
CA ASN A 142 -6.49 8.91 -17.74
C ASN A 142 -6.43 9.34 -16.28
N ILE A 143 -7.42 8.88 -15.48
CA ILE A 143 -7.51 9.17 -14.05
C ILE A 143 -7.60 7.89 -13.22
N LYS A 144 -7.00 7.93 -12.03
CA LYS A 144 -7.20 6.89 -11.02
C LYS A 144 -8.45 7.20 -10.21
N ILE A 145 -9.32 6.21 -10.08
CA ILE A 145 -10.57 6.30 -9.32
C ILE A 145 -10.39 5.48 -8.03
N PRO A 146 -10.22 6.12 -6.88
CA PRO A 146 -10.23 5.41 -5.62
C PRO A 146 -11.67 5.06 -5.23
N PHE A 147 -11.90 3.81 -4.90
CA PHE A 147 -13.13 3.31 -4.29
C PHE A 147 -12.86 2.99 -2.82
N THR A 148 -13.81 3.33 -1.95
CA THR A 148 -13.75 2.97 -0.54
C THR A 148 -15.13 2.48 -0.10
N ASP A 149 -15.22 1.20 0.27
CA ASP A 149 -16.43 0.59 0.79
C ASP A 149 -16.08 -0.64 1.64
N GLU A 150 -16.65 -0.78 2.82
CA GLU A 150 -16.41 -1.93 3.71
C GLU A 150 -16.76 -3.27 3.05
N ARG A 151 -17.69 -3.28 2.08
CA ARG A 151 -18.06 -4.47 1.32
C ARG A 151 -16.91 -5.01 0.47
N MET A 152 -15.93 -4.17 0.11
CA MET A 152 -14.76 -4.58 -0.66
C MET A 152 -13.71 -5.30 0.19
N MET A 153 -13.80 -5.24 1.51
CA MET A 153 -12.83 -5.94 2.36
C MET A 153 -12.94 -7.46 2.18
N PRO A 154 -11.81 -8.16 2.03
CA PRO A 154 -11.78 -9.61 2.05
C PRO A 154 -12.42 -10.19 3.32
N ASP A 155 -12.94 -11.39 3.22
CA ASP A 155 -13.41 -12.16 4.38
C ASP A 155 -12.25 -12.93 5.01
N ILE A 156 -11.26 -13.30 4.19
CA ILE A 156 -10.05 -14.02 4.60
C ILE A 156 -8.83 -13.42 3.89
N ALA A 157 -7.75 -13.24 4.63
CA ALA A 157 -6.41 -12.95 4.11
C ALA A 157 -5.48 -14.12 4.40
N ILE A 158 -4.71 -14.58 3.42
CA ILE A 158 -3.73 -15.66 3.59
C ILE A 158 -2.34 -15.12 3.27
N LEU A 159 -1.50 -15.02 4.29
CA LEU A 159 -0.16 -14.46 4.25
C LEU A 159 0.87 -15.60 4.30
N ASP A 160 1.15 -16.21 3.13
CA ASP A 160 2.17 -17.25 2.99
C ASP A 160 3.45 -16.65 2.41
N GLU A 161 4.46 -16.46 3.25
CA GLU A 161 5.73 -15.84 2.87
C GLU A 161 6.46 -16.55 1.73
N GLU A 162 6.19 -17.84 1.50
CA GLU A 162 6.77 -18.57 0.35
C GLU A 162 6.40 -17.92 -1.00
N LEU A 163 5.25 -17.24 -1.07
CA LEU A 163 4.82 -16.53 -2.28
C LEU A 163 5.63 -15.25 -2.54
N THR A 164 6.30 -14.72 -1.54
CA THR A 164 7.12 -13.50 -1.66
C THR A 164 8.59 -13.79 -2.01
N LYS A 165 9.00 -15.06 -1.99
CA LYS A 165 10.40 -15.48 -2.13
C LYS A 165 11.06 -15.02 -3.43
N THR A 166 10.29 -14.99 -4.52
CA THR A 166 10.79 -14.65 -5.86
C THR A 166 10.66 -13.17 -6.20
N VAL A 167 10.17 -12.35 -5.27
CA VAL A 167 10.05 -10.90 -5.48
C VAL A 167 11.45 -10.29 -5.64
N PRO A 168 11.71 -9.55 -6.76
CA PRO A 168 13.01 -8.95 -7.02
C PRO A 168 13.43 -7.93 -5.95
N PRO A 169 14.73 -7.70 -5.75
CA PRO A 169 15.22 -6.74 -4.76
C PRO A 169 14.64 -5.33 -4.92
N THR A 170 14.56 -4.82 -6.16
CA THR A 170 13.98 -3.49 -6.46
C THR A 170 12.52 -3.39 -6.00
N VAL A 171 11.71 -4.41 -6.33
CA VAL A 171 10.30 -4.45 -5.90
C VAL A 171 10.22 -4.62 -4.38
N THR A 172 11.11 -5.42 -3.78
CA THR A 172 11.20 -5.57 -2.31
C THR A 172 11.52 -4.24 -1.63
N ALA A 173 12.44 -3.44 -2.18
CA ALA A 173 12.78 -2.12 -1.67
C ALA A 173 11.59 -1.15 -1.76
N ASP A 174 11.01 -1.03 -2.96
CA ASP A 174 9.89 -0.12 -3.21
C ASP A 174 8.68 -0.47 -2.32
N THR A 175 8.27 -1.75 -2.30
CA THR A 175 7.12 -2.18 -1.49
C THR A 175 7.38 -2.11 0.01
N GLY A 176 8.61 -2.39 0.45
CA GLY A 176 8.98 -2.28 1.86
C GLY A 176 9.02 -0.84 2.37
N MET A 177 9.47 0.11 1.54
CA MET A 177 9.40 1.54 1.86
C MET A 177 7.96 2.05 1.82
N ASP A 178 7.10 1.47 0.98
CA ASP A 178 5.68 1.73 0.98
C ASP A 178 5.03 1.33 2.32
N VAL A 179 5.38 0.14 2.85
CA VAL A 179 4.97 -0.27 4.21
C VAL A 179 5.40 0.74 5.26
N LEU A 180 6.64 1.23 5.19
CA LEU A 180 7.14 2.24 6.12
C LEU A 180 6.34 3.52 6.04
N THR A 181 6.05 3.98 4.82
CA THR A 181 5.26 5.20 4.58
C THR A 181 3.84 5.05 5.09
N HIS A 182 3.17 3.94 4.77
CA HIS A 182 1.85 3.61 5.31
C HIS A 182 1.82 3.68 6.84
N ALA A 183 2.79 3.02 7.48
CA ALA A 183 2.82 2.93 8.94
C ALA A 183 3.14 4.30 9.59
N ILE A 184 4.10 5.06 9.05
CA ILE A 184 4.44 6.39 9.57
C ILE A 184 3.28 7.36 9.37
N GLU A 185 2.66 7.40 8.19
CA GLU A 185 1.51 8.27 7.96
C GLU A 185 0.33 7.87 8.85
N ALA A 186 -0.03 6.57 8.91
CA ALA A 186 -1.09 6.09 9.79
C ALA A 186 -0.87 6.48 11.26
N TYR A 187 0.39 6.48 11.72
CA TYR A 187 0.76 6.85 13.08
C TYR A 187 0.53 8.34 13.39
N VAL A 188 0.74 9.22 12.40
CA VAL A 188 0.69 10.67 12.61
C VAL A 188 -0.59 11.34 12.12
N THR A 189 -1.47 10.64 11.40
CA THR A 189 -2.74 11.21 10.89
C THR A 189 -3.59 11.82 12.00
N ARG A 190 -4.55 12.69 11.61
CA ARG A 190 -5.49 13.30 12.52
C ARG A 190 -6.41 12.30 13.23
N ASP A 191 -6.69 11.16 12.58
CA ASP A 191 -7.56 10.10 13.10
C ASP A 191 -6.80 8.94 13.76
N ALA A 192 -5.46 9.08 13.89
CA ALA A 192 -4.64 8.12 14.61
C ALA A 192 -5.11 7.95 16.06
N ASN A 193 -5.06 6.73 16.55
CA ASN A 193 -5.51 6.36 17.88
C ASN A 193 -4.68 5.18 18.42
N GLU A 194 -4.89 4.82 19.68
CA GLU A 194 -4.09 3.81 20.37
C GLU A 194 -4.06 2.45 19.66
N PHE A 195 -5.16 2.07 19.00
CA PHE A 195 -5.22 0.81 18.24
C PHE A 195 -4.39 0.92 16.96
N THR A 196 -4.54 1.98 16.18
CA THR A 196 -3.79 2.17 14.95
C THR A 196 -2.31 2.39 15.22
N ASP A 197 -1.98 3.09 16.31
CA ASP A 197 -0.60 3.34 16.74
C ASP A 197 0.14 2.03 17.05
N MET A 198 -0.51 1.10 17.74
CA MET A 198 0.08 -0.23 18.07
C MET A 198 0.48 -1.02 16.81
N TYR A 199 -0.38 -1.05 15.78
CA TYR A 199 -0.08 -1.72 14.51
C TYR A 199 1.02 -0.98 13.73
N ALA A 200 0.93 0.35 13.66
CA ALA A 200 1.90 1.18 12.95
C ALA A 200 3.30 1.08 13.57
N GLU A 201 3.43 1.18 14.90
CA GLU A 201 4.70 1.02 15.62
C GLU A 201 5.36 -0.32 15.33
N LYS A 202 4.57 -1.40 15.37
CA LYS A 202 5.09 -2.74 15.09
C LYS A 202 5.55 -2.89 13.64
N ALA A 203 4.82 -2.32 12.68
CA ALA A 203 5.20 -2.31 11.27
C ALA A 203 6.49 -1.52 11.04
N ILE A 204 6.62 -0.32 11.63
CA ILE A 204 7.84 0.51 11.55
C ILE A 204 9.07 -0.25 12.07
N GLN A 205 8.98 -0.84 13.26
CA GLN A 205 10.09 -1.64 13.83
C GLN A 205 10.50 -2.80 12.94
N ALA A 206 9.50 -3.51 12.37
CA ALA A 206 9.76 -4.63 11.48
C ALA A 206 10.46 -4.18 10.20
N VAL A 207 10.03 -3.07 9.58
CA VAL A 207 10.68 -2.55 8.37
C VAL A 207 12.14 -2.21 8.63
N PHE A 208 12.45 -1.42 9.66
CA PHE A 208 13.85 -1.06 9.96
C PHE A 208 14.72 -2.28 10.27
N THR A 209 14.14 -3.34 10.83
CA THR A 209 14.88 -4.56 11.21
C THR A 209 15.08 -5.50 10.03
N TYR A 210 14.04 -5.74 9.22
CA TYR A 210 13.99 -6.85 8.28
C TYR A 210 14.12 -6.43 6.82
N LEU A 211 13.71 -5.21 6.43
CA LEU A 211 13.79 -4.78 5.03
C LEU A 211 15.23 -4.80 4.48
N PRO A 212 16.27 -4.30 5.19
CA PRO A 212 17.64 -4.41 4.70
C PRO A 212 18.13 -5.86 4.56
N ARG A 213 17.64 -6.78 5.40
CA ARG A 213 18.00 -8.20 5.34
C ARG A 213 17.40 -8.85 4.10
N VAL A 214 16.10 -8.68 3.89
CA VAL A 214 15.39 -9.30 2.77
C VAL A 214 15.79 -8.68 1.42
N TYR A 215 16.17 -7.41 1.39
CA TYR A 215 16.71 -6.76 0.20
C TYR A 215 18.05 -7.37 -0.22
N ARG A 216 18.96 -7.57 0.72
CA ARG A 216 20.28 -8.18 0.46
C ARG A 216 20.20 -9.66 0.15
N PHE A 217 19.32 -10.37 0.81
CA PHE A 217 19.13 -11.80 0.67
C PHE A 217 17.65 -12.16 0.63
N GLY A 218 17.07 -12.16 -0.58
CA GLY A 218 15.66 -12.45 -0.82
C GLY A 218 15.20 -13.85 -0.39
N GLY A 219 16.13 -14.76 -0.10
CA GLY A 219 15.88 -16.10 0.46
C GLY A 219 15.75 -16.14 1.97
N ASP A 220 15.91 -15.02 2.69
CA ASP A 220 15.68 -14.94 4.14
C ASP A 220 14.19 -15.02 4.44
N MET A 221 13.69 -16.24 4.64
CA MET A 221 12.26 -16.51 4.82
C MET A 221 11.73 -15.94 6.14
N GLU A 222 12.55 -15.81 7.17
CA GLU A 222 12.16 -15.10 8.39
C GLU A 222 11.89 -13.62 8.10
N ALA A 223 12.83 -12.94 7.42
CA ALA A 223 12.67 -11.56 7.05
C ALA A 223 11.49 -11.36 6.05
N ARG A 224 11.29 -12.28 5.09
CA ARG A 224 10.10 -12.29 4.22
C ARG A 224 8.81 -12.34 5.03
N GLY A 225 8.70 -13.28 5.96
CA GLY A 225 7.51 -13.42 6.81
C GLY A 225 7.25 -12.18 7.67
N GLN A 226 8.30 -11.60 8.27
CA GLN A 226 8.16 -10.40 9.08
C GLN A 226 7.75 -9.17 8.24
N MET A 227 8.29 -9.01 7.03
CA MET A 227 7.86 -7.95 6.11
C MET A 227 6.43 -8.14 5.62
N HIS A 228 6.01 -9.40 5.41
CA HIS A 228 4.64 -9.71 5.02
C HIS A 228 3.64 -9.37 6.11
N LEU A 229 3.97 -9.69 7.36
CA LEU A 229 3.18 -9.27 8.53
C LEU A 229 3.20 -7.74 8.73
N ALA A 230 4.35 -7.08 8.52
CA ALA A 230 4.45 -5.63 8.63
C ALA A 230 3.54 -4.92 7.60
N SER A 231 3.48 -5.41 6.36
CA SER A 231 2.57 -4.92 5.33
C SER A 231 1.10 -5.02 5.77
N CYS A 232 0.71 -6.19 6.27
CA CYS A 232 -0.64 -6.42 6.79
C CYS A 232 -0.95 -5.47 7.98
N MET A 233 -0.03 -5.35 8.94
CA MET A 233 -0.21 -4.45 10.09
C MET A 233 -0.33 -2.99 9.68
N ALA A 234 0.51 -2.52 8.75
CA ALA A 234 0.39 -1.16 8.21
C ALA A 234 -0.96 -0.97 7.50
N GLY A 235 -1.42 -1.99 6.75
CA GLY A 235 -2.74 -2.02 6.13
C GLY A 235 -3.88 -1.84 7.12
N ILE A 236 -3.86 -2.60 8.22
CA ILE A 236 -4.85 -2.46 9.30
C ILE A 236 -4.80 -1.06 9.93
N ALA A 237 -3.60 -0.51 10.14
CA ALA A 237 -3.45 0.82 10.71
C ALA A 237 -4.08 1.88 9.82
N PHE A 238 -3.63 2.01 8.56
CA PHE A 238 -4.11 3.08 7.70
C PHE A 238 -5.56 2.90 7.23
N ASN A 239 -6.06 1.67 7.16
CA ASN A 239 -7.49 1.45 6.88
C ASN A 239 -8.40 2.08 7.94
N ASN A 240 -7.92 2.22 9.17
CA ASN A 240 -8.66 2.77 10.30
C ASN A 240 -8.30 4.24 10.64
N SER A 241 -7.15 4.75 10.20
CA SER A 241 -6.71 6.11 10.49
C SER A 241 -6.53 7.00 9.26
N GLY A 242 -6.52 6.40 8.07
CA GLY A 242 -6.17 7.12 6.84
C GLY A 242 -4.67 7.33 6.68
N LEU A 243 -4.32 8.12 5.68
CA LEU A 243 -2.95 8.47 5.26
C LEU A 243 -2.80 10.01 5.21
N GLY A 244 -1.75 10.50 4.58
CA GLY A 244 -1.45 11.93 4.48
C GLY A 244 -0.93 12.36 3.10
N ILE A 245 -0.26 13.52 3.08
CA ILE A 245 0.20 14.15 1.83
C ILE A 245 1.34 13.39 1.14
N ASN A 246 2.03 12.48 1.84
CA ASN A 246 3.04 11.65 1.18
C ASN A 246 2.39 10.81 0.10
N HIS A 247 1.31 10.10 0.44
CA HIS A 247 0.55 9.30 -0.53
C HIS A 247 -0.14 10.17 -1.58
N SER A 248 -0.72 11.30 -1.21
CA SER A 248 -1.38 12.21 -2.19
C SER A 248 -0.41 12.69 -3.25
N LEU A 249 0.82 13.04 -2.87
CA LEU A 249 1.87 13.44 -3.81
C LEU A 249 2.39 12.23 -4.61
N ALA A 250 2.59 11.08 -3.97
CA ALA A 250 3.05 9.86 -4.63
C ALA A 250 2.09 9.39 -5.73
N HIS A 251 0.78 9.53 -5.53
CA HIS A 251 -0.23 9.22 -6.55
C HIS A 251 -0.05 10.09 -7.80
N ALA A 252 0.11 11.41 -7.62
CA ALA A 252 0.28 12.33 -8.73
C ALA A 252 1.62 12.12 -9.46
N LEU A 253 2.73 12.00 -8.72
CA LEU A 253 4.06 11.80 -9.29
C LEU A 253 4.19 10.45 -10.00
N GLY A 254 3.64 9.37 -9.42
CA GLY A 254 3.65 8.05 -10.05
C GLY A 254 2.88 8.02 -11.37
N ALA A 255 1.75 8.73 -11.46
CA ALA A 255 0.95 8.81 -12.67
C ALA A 255 1.64 9.59 -13.79
N LEU A 256 2.35 10.67 -13.47
CA LEU A 256 2.97 11.57 -14.44
C LEU A 256 4.36 11.11 -14.89
N PHE A 257 5.19 10.66 -13.96
CA PHE A 257 6.61 10.39 -14.22
C PHE A 257 6.94 8.88 -14.25
N GLY A 258 5.93 8.01 -14.20
CA GLY A 258 6.16 6.56 -14.28
C GLY A 258 6.93 5.97 -13.09
N LEU A 259 7.00 6.69 -11.97
CA LEU A 259 7.60 6.17 -10.75
C LEU A 259 6.70 5.08 -10.15
N SER A 260 7.30 3.98 -9.69
CA SER A 260 6.54 3.00 -8.91
C SER A 260 5.99 3.66 -7.65
N HIS A 261 4.80 3.24 -7.21
CA HIS A 261 4.12 3.85 -6.05
C HIS A 261 5.02 3.90 -4.81
N GLY A 262 5.61 2.76 -4.43
CA GLY A 262 6.49 2.70 -3.26
C GLY A 262 7.76 3.53 -3.42
N ARG A 263 8.30 3.67 -4.64
CA ARG A 263 9.46 4.52 -4.90
C ARG A 263 9.13 6.00 -4.74
N ALA A 264 8.00 6.45 -5.28
CA ALA A 264 7.53 7.82 -5.10
C ALA A 264 7.31 8.12 -3.60
N ASN A 265 6.66 7.20 -2.87
CA ASN A 265 6.48 7.32 -1.44
C ASN A 265 7.82 7.39 -0.70
N ALA A 266 8.77 6.54 -1.05
CA ALA A 266 10.09 6.53 -0.42
C ALA A 266 10.83 7.86 -0.59
N ILE A 267 10.87 8.42 -1.81
CA ILE A 267 11.55 9.68 -2.10
C ILE A 267 10.94 10.84 -1.30
N LEU A 268 9.64 10.90 -1.21
CA LEU A 268 8.90 11.96 -0.52
C LEU A 268 9.06 11.91 1.01
N LEU A 269 9.15 10.72 1.60
CA LEU A 269 8.98 10.49 3.03
C LEU A 269 9.86 11.36 3.94
N PRO A 270 11.19 11.49 3.76
CA PRO A 270 12.03 12.29 4.66
C PRO A 270 11.67 13.78 4.65
N TYR A 271 11.20 14.30 3.52
CA TYR A 271 10.80 15.69 3.36
C TYR A 271 9.43 15.97 3.97
N VAL A 272 8.49 15.04 3.78
CA VAL A 272 7.15 15.12 4.38
C VAL A 272 7.21 15.03 5.90
N ILE A 273 8.07 14.18 6.46
CA ILE A 273 8.31 14.12 7.91
C ILE A 273 8.76 15.49 8.44
N GLN A 274 9.74 16.13 7.79
CA GLN A 274 10.26 17.43 8.21
C GLN A 274 9.20 18.54 8.04
N PHE A 275 8.47 18.52 6.93
CA PHE A 275 7.37 19.47 6.69
C PHE A 275 6.29 19.34 7.77
N ASN A 276 5.81 18.14 8.03
CA ASN A 276 4.78 17.89 9.04
C ASN A 276 5.26 18.19 10.46
N ALA A 277 6.56 18.02 10.73
CA ALA A 277 7.16 18.38 12.02
C ALA A 277 7.30 19.91 12.22
N GLY A 278 7.24 20.71 11.15
CA GLY A 278 7.47 22.16 11.20
C GLY A 278 8.93 22.56 11.21
N LEU A 279 9.82 21.73 10.68
CA LEU A 279 11.27 21.99 10.65
C LEU A 279 11.75 22.67 9.36
N CYS A 280 10.90 22.83 8.35
CA CYS A 280 11.27 23.39 7.05
C CYS A 280 11.04 24.92 6.91
N ASP A 281 10.31 25.55 7.83
CA ASP A 281 9.81 26.93 7.64
C ASP A 281 10.68 27.98 8.35
N GLY A 282 11.77 27.59 9.01
CA GLY A 282 12.57 28.52 9.85
C GLY A 282 11.75 29.17 11.01
N THR A 283 10.50 28.78 11.18
CA THR A 283 9.64 29.20 12.26
C THR A 283 9.89 28.32 13.49
N ALA A 284 10.08 28.92 14.66
CA ALA A 284 10.38 28.21 15.91
C ALA A 284 9.24 27.32 16.46
N ALA A 285 8.17 27.10 15.70
CA ALA A 285 6.98 26.39 16.16
C ALA A 285 6.98 24.94 15.67
N ILE A 286 7.51 24.05 16.49
CA ILE A 286 7.42 22.60 16.30
C ILE A 286 5.93 22.19 16.33
N SER A 287 5.49 21.44 15.30
CA SER A 287 4.10 20.99 15.20
C SER A 287 3.77 19.90 16.24
N PRO A 288 2.49 19.67 16.54
CA PRO A 288 2.07 18.54 17.39
C PRO A 288 2.54 17.17 16.83
N ALA A 289 2.61 17.02 15.52
CA ALA A 289 3.06 15.79 14.86
C ALA A 289 4.54 15.46 15.16
N ALA A 290 5.38 16.48 15.39
CA ALA A 290 6.79 16.29 15.73
C ALA A 290 7.00 15.38 16.95
N LYS A 291 6.11 15.44 17.93
CA LYS A 291 6.17 14.58 19.12
C LYS A 291 5.98 13.09 18.73
N LYS A 292 5.07 12.80 17.80
CA LYS A 292 4.86 11.44 17.33
C LYS A 292 6.05 10.93 16.52
N TYR A 293 6.65 11.76 15.67
CA TYR A 293 7.89 11.40 14.97
C TYR A 293 9.07 11.17 15.95
N ALA A 294 9.20 12.01 16.96
CA ALA A 294 10.21 11.80 18.02
C ALA A 294 9.96 10.51 18.82
N SER A 295 8.69 10.12 19.04
CA SER A 295 8.34 8.85 19.66
C SER A 295 8.79 7.66 18.81
N ILE A 296 8.68 7.74 17.48
CA ILE A 296 9.21 6.72 16.56
C ILE A 296 10.75 6.62 16.72
N ALA A 297 11.44 7.76 16.71
CA ALA A 297 12.90 7.78 16.91
C ALA A 297 13.30 7.09 18.23
N LYS A 298 12.63 7.44 19.31
CA LYS A 298 12.86 6.82 20.63
C LYS A 298 12.58 5.31 20.63
N MET A 299 11.49 4.88 19.99
CA MET A 299 11.11 3.47 19.84
C MET A 299 12.19 2.67 19.07
N LEU A 300 12.81 3.31 18.07
CA LEU A 300 13.91 2.72 17.29
C LEU A 300 15.27 2.80 17.98
N GLY A 301 15.36 3.39 19.18
CA GLY A 301 16.62 3.56 19.89
C GLY A 301 17.55 4.62 19.28
N LEU A 302 17.01 5.54 18.47
CA LEU A 302 17.75 6.65 17.87
C LEU A 302 17.96 7.80 18.87
N PRO A 303 18.94 8.68 18.67
CA PRO A 303 19.12 9.89 19.49
C PRO A 303 17.83 10.71 19.57
N CYS A 304 17.38 11.03 20.78
CA CYS A 304 16.11 11.73 21.02
C CYS A 304 16.11 12.40 22.40
N SER A 305 17.06 13.34 22.63
CA SER A 305 17.09 14.13 23.87
C SER A 305 16.08 15.29 23.84
N SER A 306 15.66 15.69 22.63
CA SER A 306 14.58 16.65 22.38
C SER A 306 13.67 16.16 21.27
N THR A 307 12.50 16.79 21.15
CA THR A 307 11.57 16.51 20.04
C THR A 307 12.20 16.78 18.68
N GLU A 308 12.92 17.87 18.54
CA GLU A 308 13.61 18.27 17.31
C GLU A 308 14.71 17.25 16.95
N GLU A 309 15.58 16.89 17.89
CA GLU A 309 16.61 15.87 17.68
C GLU A 309 15.99 14.52 17.28
N GLY A 310 14.87 14.12 17.90
CA GLY A 310 14.18 12.90 17.54
C GLY A 310 13.67 12.91 16.08
N VAL A 311 13.11 14.03 15.62
CA VAL A 311 12.68 14.17 14.21
C VAL A 311 13.87 14.10 13.26
N ILE A 312 14.94 14.83 13.54
CA ILE A 312 16.16 14.84 12.72
C ILE A 312 16.76 13.43 12.64
N SER A 313 16.83 12.73 13.77
CA SER A 313 17.33 11.34 13.83
C SER A 313 16.47 10.37 13.03
N LEU A 314 15.13 10.51 13.07
CA LEU A 314 14.22 9.69 12.26
C LEU A 314 14.44 9.95 10.77
N VAL A 315 14.51 11.22 10.35
CA VAL A 315 14.77 11.59 8.95
C VAL A 315 16.11 11.01 8.48
N ALA A 316 17.16 11.13 9.29
CA ALA A 316 18.47 10.54 8.98
C ALA A 316 18.39 9.01 8.82
N ALA A 317 17.63 8.34 9.69
CA ALA A 317 17.43 6.89 9.60
C ALA A 317 16.67 6.48 8.34
N VAL A 318 15.63 7.24 7.92
CA VAL A 318 14.90 7.00 6.67
C VAL A 318 15.81 7.19 5.47
N LYS A 319 16.59 8.27 5.42
CA LYS A 319 17.56 8.52 4.33
C LYS A 319 18.65 7.44 4.28
N TYR A 320 19.14 6.99 5.43
CA TYR A 320 20.07 5.87 5.48
C TYR A 320 19.46 4.59 4.92
N LEU A 321 18.19 4.32 5.23
CA LEU A 321 17.46 3.15 4.70
C LEU A 321 17.30 3.25 3.18
N GLN A 322 16.93 4.42 2.63
CA GLN A 322 16.88 4.67 1.18
C GLN A 322 18.22 4.34 0.53
N LYS A 323 19.32 4.82 1.09
CA LYS A 323 20.66 4.55 0.58
C LYS A 323 21.02 3.05 0.59
N VAL A 324 20.66 2.33 1.65
CA VAL A 324 20.89 0.87 1.77
C VAL A 324 20.09 0.08 0.72
N LEU A 325 18.96 0.63 0.29
CA LEU A 325 18.01 0.03 -0.65
C LEU A 325 18.20 0.50 -2.11
N ASP A 326 19.22 1.29 -2.39
CA ASP A 326 19.49 1.90 -3.71
C ASP A 326 18.28 2.71 -4.25
N ILE A 327 17.58 3.42 -3.35
CA ILE A 327 16.47 4.32 -3.70
C ILE A 327 17.01 5.74 -3.85
N PRO A 328 16.69 6.44 -4.94
CA PRO A 328 17.08 7.84 -5.14
C PRO A 328 16.59 8.74 -4.01
N GLU A 329 17.43 9.68 -3.57
CA GLU A 329 17.08 10.61 -2.48
C GLU A 329 16.21 11.77 -2.95
N THR A 330 16.18 12.07 -4.28
CA THR A 330 15.45 13.21 -4.85
C THR A 330 14.75 12.83 -6.14
N LEU A 331 13.79 13.65 -6.58
CA LEU A 331 13.12 13.48 -7.88
C LEU A 331 14.12 13.65 -9.04
N ALA A 332 15.07 14.58 -8.92
CA ALA A 332 16.12 14.76 -9.92
C ALA A 332 16.99 13.50 -10.06
N ALA A 333 17.40 12.90 -8.94
CA ALA A 333 18.16 11.64 -8.94
C ALA A 333 17.34 10.44 -9.45
N ALA A 334 16.01 10.51 -9.35
CA ALA A 334 15.10 9.52 -9.93
C ALA A 334 14.87 9.71 -11.44
N GLY A 335 15.47 10.74 -12.04
CA GLY A 335 15.40 11.02 -13.49
C GLY A 335 14.20 11.87 -13.91
N VAL A 336 13.50 12.51 -12.98
CA VAL A 336 12.43 13.47 -13.30
C VAL A 336 13.06 14.74 -13.90
N ASP A 337 12.61 15.15 -15.09
CA ASP A 337 13.07 16.37 -15.73
C ASP A 337 12.50 17.61 -15.01
N ARG A 338 13.35 18.63 -14.80
CA ARG A 338 12.93 19.86 -14.11
C ARG A 338 11.83 20.60 -14.85
N LYS A 339 11.95 20.69 -16.16
CA LYS A 339 10.96 21.41 -16.97
C LYS A 339 9.62 20.68 -16.95
N GLU A 340 9.64 19.34 -17.07
CA GLU A 340 8.41 18.54 -16.98
C GLU A 340 7.73 18.70 -15.62
N LEU A 341 8.51 18.74 -14.53
CA LEU A 341 7.98 19.00 -13.19
C LEU A 341 7.33 20.38 -13.10
N ASP A 342 8.00 21.43 -13.62
CA ASP A 342 7.49 22.80 -13.60
C ASP A 342 6.20 22.92 -14.43
N ASP A 343 6.16 22.31 -15.62
CA ASP A 343 5.00 22.32 -16.52
C ASP A 343 3.78 21.60 -15.88
N CYS A 344 4.02 20.55 -15.09
CA CYS A 344 2.99 19.76 -14.41
C CYS A 344 2.66 20.25 -12.99
N MET A 345 3.38 21.21 -12.43
CA MET A 345 3.27 21.64 -11.02
C MET A 345 1.83 21.93 -10.58
N SER A 346 1.10 22.71 -11.38
CA SER A 346 -0.28 23.08 -11.08
C SER A 346 -1.23 21.87 -11.04
N PHE A 347 -1.00 20.88 -11.92
CA PHE A 347 -1.78 19.65 -11.95
C PHE A 347 -1.48 18.79 -10.73
N ILE A 348 -0.20 18.62 -10.38
CA ILE A 348 0.22 17.84 -9.20
C ILE A 348 -0.41 18.41 -7.93
N ILE A 349 -0.31 19.73 -7.75
CA ILE A 349 -0.89 20.40 -6.57
C ILE A 349 -2.41 20.22 -6.51
N LYS A 350 -3.10 20.37 -7.63
CA LYS A 350 -4.55 20.17 -7.70
C LYS A 350 -4.90 18.73 -7.34
N SER A 351 -4.27 17.75 -7.98
CA SER A 351 -4.50 16.33 -7.75
C SER A 351 -4.24 15.94 -6.30
N ALA A 352 -3.11 16.36 -5.72
CA ALA A 352 -2.78 16.05 -4.33
C ALA A 352 -3.77 16.69 -3.34
N ARG A 353 -4.28 17.88 -3.61
CA ARG A 353 -5.28 18.54 -2.74
C ARG A 353 -6.64 17.85 -2.78
N GLU A 354 -7.02 17.32 -3.93
CA GLU A 354 -8.30 16.61 -4.13
C GLU A 354 -8.22 15.14 -3.68
N ASP A 355 -7.01 14.63 -3.42
CA ASP A 355 -6.80 13.26 -2.96
C ASP A 355 -7.32 13.05 -1.54
N VAL A 356 -7.98 11.93 -1.33
CA VAL A 356 -8.61 11.57 -0.04
C VAL A 356 -7.61 11.50 1.12
N CYS A 357 -6.35 11.17 0.84
CA CYS A 357 -5.30 11.05 1.85
C CYS A 357 -4.93 12.41 2.46
N THR A 358 -5.04 13.50 1.70
CA THR A 358 -4.67 14.85 2.17
C THR A 358 -5.48 15.29 3.40
N ALA A 359 -6.72 14.87 3.51
CA ALA A 359 -7.57 15.20 4.66
C ALA A 359 -7.04 14.65 6.00
N GLY A 360 -6.34 13.50 5.95
CA GLY A 360 -5.73 12.86 7.13
C GLY A 360 -4.41 13.50 7.59
N ASN A 361 -3.79 14.38 6.78
CA ASN A 361 -2.48 14.94 7.11
C ASN A 361 -2.49 15.70 8.44
N PRO A 362 -1.49 15.49 9.34
CA PRO A 362 -1.51 16.11 10.68
C PRO A 362 -1.36 17.63 10.67
N LYS A 363 -0.69 18.18 9.64
CA LYS A 363 -0.52 19.63 9.43
C LYS A 363 -1.43 20.08 8.28
N GLU A 364 -2.05 21.24 8.40
CA GLU A 364 -2.75 21.85 7.28
C GLU A 364 -1.80 22.21 6.16
N VAL A 365 -2.21 21.98 4.90
CA VAL A 365 -1.35 22.14 3.73
C VAL A 365 -2.00 23.12 2.74
N ARG A 366 -1.34 24.23 2.51
CA ARG A 366 -1.75 25.25 1.54
C ARG A 366 -1.15 24.95 0.15
N PRO A 367 -1.70 25.45 -0.94
CA PRO A 367 -1.13 25.27 -2.29
C PRO A 367 0.35 25.61 -2.38
N ILE A 368 0.77 26.71 -1.73
CA ILE A 368 2.16 27.14 -1.72
C ILE A 368 3.10 26.15 -0.99
N ASP A 369 2.59 25.47 0.03
CA ASP A 369 3.36 24.49 0.78
C ASP A 369 3.71 23.28 -0.10
N PHE A 370 2.79 22.84 -0.98
CA PHE A 370 3.06 21.79 -1.97
C PHE A 370 4.15 22.22 -2.96
N THR A 371 4.11 23.48 -3.43
CA THR A 371 5.15 24.00 -4.34
C THR A 371 6.53 23.97 -3.68
N HIS A 372 6.62 24.46 -2.44
CA HIS A 372 7.89 24.45 -1.69
C HIS A 372 8.37 23.02 -1.46
N LEU A 373 7.48 22.12 -1.04
CA LEU A 373 7.81 20.72 -0.77
C LEU A 373 8.30 20.02 -2.06
N LEU A 374 7.62 20.19 -3.19
CA LEU A 374 8.02 19.58 -4.47
C LEU A 374 9.38 20.08 -4.96
N ASN A 375 9.67 21.39 -4.83
CA ASN A 375 10.97 21.94 -5.15
C ASN A 375 12.06 21.36 -4.25
N TRP A 376 11.78 21.26 -2.95
CA TRP A 376 12.72 20.67 -2.00
C TRP A 376 12.99 19.19 -2.28
N VAL A 377 11.94 18.40 -2.55
CA VAL A 377 12.09 16.97 -2.93
C VAL A 377 12.86 16.83 -4.26
N TYR A 378 12.75 17.80 -5.17
CA TYR A 378 13.48 17.78 -6.43
C TYR A 378 14.97 18.08 -6.23
N GLU A 379 15.29 19.12 -5.46
CA GLU A 379 16.67 19.62 -5.28
C GLU A 379 17.46 18.88 -4.20
N GLY A 380 16.76 18.39 -3.18
CA GLY A 380 17.38 17.81 -1.97
C GLY A 380 17.74 18.88 -0.91
N ASP A 381 18.41 18.45 0.13
CA ASP A 381 18.94 19.35 1.16
C ASP A 381 20.16 20.09 0.58
N GLN A 382 20.16 21.45 0.70
CA GLN A 382 21.28 22.29 0.29
C GLN A 382 22.32 22.35 1.38
#